data_a12fed11b7af3393aeb064c4bbe6ddce
#
_entry.id   a12fed11b7af3393aeb064c4bbe6ddce
#
_cell.length_a   1.000
_cell.length_b   1.000
_cell.length_c   1.000
_cell.angle_alpha   90.00
_cell.angle_beta   90.00
_cell.angle_gamma   90.00
#
_symmetry.space_group_name_H-M   'P 1'
#
loop_
_entity.id
_entity.type
_entity.pdbx_description
1 polymer ?
#
loop_
_entity_poly.entity_id
_entity_poly.type
_entity_poly.pdbx_seq_one_letter_code
_entity_poly.pdbx_strand_id
1 'polypeptide(L)'
;MKTRITELLGIQHPVVQGGMQWVGLAELASAVSNAGGLGIITGLTQPTPEDLLGEIDRCKSMTDKPFGVNLTILPTIKPVPYEEYARAIVDSGVKIVETAGRNPEPFLSLFKEAGIKVIHKCTAIRHLLKAEKIGCDAVSVDGFECAGHPGEDDVTNMILLPLAARRLKIPFLASGGLGDGRGLAAALALGADGINMGTRFMVTKEAPIHDNVKRRMIEATELDTALIYRSLRNTARVFKNSVAEQVVEIESRPGETKFEDIQPLVQGVKGRELFDGGDLDKGIWSAGMIVGLIDDNPSCEDLITRIVAEAQDIISNRLAGMAAV
;
A
#
# COMPACT_ATOMS: atom_id res chain seq x y z
N MET A 1 -10.65 -4.56 17.01
CA MET A 1 -9.96 -3.54 17.87
C MET A 1 -10.51 -2.17 17.52
N LYS A 2 -10.84 -1.33 18.51
CA LYS A 2 -11.39 0.02 18.28
C LYS A 2 -10.25 1.04 18.27
N THR A 3 -10.11 1.81 17.18
CA THR A 3 -9.12 2.89 17.01
C THR A 3 -9.75 4.05 16.26
N ARG A 4 -9.07 5.21 16.20
CA ARG A 4 -9.56 6.35 15.41
C ARG A 4 -9.76 6.01 13.92
N ILE A 5 -8.92 5.15 13.36
CA ILE A 5 -9.06 4.67 11.97
C ILE A 5 -10.30 3.79 11.78
N THR A 6 -10.57 2.86 12.71
CA THR A 6 -11.77 2.01 12.57
C THR A 6 -13.06 2.82 12.69
N GLU A 7 -13.07 3.85 13.54
CA GLU A 7 -14.22 4.77 13.66
C GLU A 7 -14.37 5.67 12.42
N LEU A 8 -13.26 6.20 11.89
CA LEU A 8 -13.27 7.07 10.71
C LEU A 8 -13.77 6.34 9.46
N LEU A 9 -13.32 5.11 9.26
CA LEU A 9 -13.56 4.33 8.02
C LEU A 9 -14.74 3.36 8.12
N GLY A 10 -15.32 3.18 9.31
CA GLY A 10 -16.43 2.25 9.55
C GLY A 10 -16.04 0.78 9.40
N ILE A 11 -14.79 0.42 9.68
CA ILE A 11 -14.26 -0.94 9.59
C ILE A 11 -14.10 -1.60 10.97
N GLN A 12 -14.08 -2.94 11.00
CA GLN A 12 -14.01 -3.72 12.23
C GLN A 12 -12.59 -3.80 12.82
N HIS A 13 -11.58 -3.91 11.95
CA HIS A 13 -10.19 -4.11 12.30
C HIS A 13 -9.30 -2.99 11.74
N PRO A 14 -8.29 -2.50 12.49
CA PRO A 14 -7.43 -1.41 12.03
C PRO A 14 -6.38 -1.91 11.02
N VAL A 15 -6.83 -2.59 9.97
CA VAL A 15 -6.02 -3.21 8.93
C VAL A 15 -6.52 -2.76 7.57
N VAL A 16 -5.65 -2.18 6.78
CA VAL A 16 -5.92 -1.70 5.42
C VAL A 16 -5.04 -2.45 4.42
N GLN A 17 -5.62 -2.89 3.32
CA GLN A 17 -4.88 -3.32 2.14
C GLN A 17 -4.77 -2.11 1.21
N GLY A 18 -3.57 -1.54 1.10
CA GLY A 18 -3.31 -0.37 0.27
C GLY A 18 -3.36 -0.64 -1.23
N GLY A 19 -3.48 0.41 -2.02
CA GLY A 19 -3.46 0.31 -3.47
C GLY A 19 -2.17 -0.36 -3.96
N MET A 20 -2.33 -1.34 -4.85
CA MET A 20 -1.24 -2.09 -5.50
C MET A 20 -1.55 -2.27 -6.97
N GLN A 21 -0.72 -1.72 -7.83
CA GLN A 21 -0.91 -1.83 -9.28
C GLN A 21 -0.95 -3.30 -9.72
N TRP A 22 -1.95 -3.66 -10.52
CA TRP A 22 -2.25 -5.01 -11.04
C TRP A 22 -2.69 -6.04 -10.00
N VAL A 23 -2.68 -5.71 -8.70
CA VAL A 23 -3.02 -6.62 -7.59
C VAL A 23 -4.28 -6.18 -6.84
N GLY A 24 -4.43 -4.88 -6.58
CA GLY A 24 -5.57 -4.32 -5.87
C GLY A 24 -6.80 -4.27 -6.77
N LEU A 25 -7.42 -5.40 -7.03
CA LEU A 25 -8.65 -5.59 -7.80
C LEU A 25 -9.82 -5.97 -6.89
N ALA A 26 -11.02 -6.07 -7.46
CA ALA A 26 -12.25 -6.31 -6.72
C ALA A 26 -12.21 -7.59 -5.88
N GLU A 27 -11.55 -8.66 -6.36
CA GLU A 27 -11.42 -9.93 -5.62
C GLU A 27 -10.70 -9.71 -4.29
N LEU A 28 -9.53 -9.09 -4.33
CA LEU A 28 -8.75 -8.84 -3.13
C LEU A 28 -9.40 -7.80 -2.23
N ALA A 29 -9.87 -6.70 -2.81
CA ALA A 29 -10.48 -5.61 -2.05
C ALA A 29 -11.74 -6.08 -1.30
N SER A 30 -12.63 -6.82 -1.96
CA SER A 30 -13.84 -7.37 -1.34
C SER A 30 -13.52 -8.39 -0.25
N ALA A 31 -12.53 -9.28 -0.47
CA ALA A 31 -12.13 -10.29 0.52
C ALA A 31 -11.58 -9.64 1.79
N VAL A 32 -10.73 -8.61 1.67
CA VAL A 32 -10.21 -7.85 2.81
C VAL A 32 -11.34 -7.12 3.55
N SER A 33 -12.28 -6.51 2.82
CA SER A 33 -13.43 -5.82 3.42
C SER A 33 -14.36 -6.79 4.14
N ASN A 34 -14.66 -7.94 3.55
CA ASN A 34 -15.45 -9.01 4.16
C ASN A 34 -14.79 -9.57 5.43
N ALA A 35 -13.47 -9.60 5.49
CA ALA A 35 -12.69 -9.97 6.67
C ALA A 35 -12.62 -8.87 7.74
N GLY A 36 -13.34 -7.74 7.56
CA GLY A 36 -13.44 -6.64 8.52
C GLY A 36 -12.32 -5.60 8.45
N GLY A 37 -11.40 -5.69 7.48
CA GLY A 37 -10.43 -4.65 7.15
C GLY A 37 -10.99 -3.64 6.14
N LEU A 38 -10.11 -2.83 5.54
CA LEU A 38 -10.41 -2.00 4.39
C LEU A 38 -9.65 -2.50 3.18
N GLY A 39 -10.35 -3.06 2.20
CA GLY A 39 -9.80 -3.36 0.89
C GLY A 39 -9.81 -2.11 -0.01
N ILE A 40 -8.80 -1.99 -0.88
CA ILE A 40 -8.67 -0.84 -1.78
C ILE A 40 -8.43 -1.29 -3.21
N ILE A 41 -9.33 -0.89 -4.11
CA ILE A 41 -9.17 -1.05 -5.56
C ILE A 41 -8.14 -0.03 -6.06
N THR A 42 -7.20 -0.47 -6.89
CA THR A 42 -6.22 0.44 -7.51
C THR A 42 -6.80 1.03 -8.80
N GLY A 43 -7.20 2.31 -8.74
CA GLY A 43 -7.95 2.95 -9.82
C GLY A 43 -7.22 2.97 -11.16
N LEU A 44 -5.93 3.31 -11.17
CA LEU A 44 -5.15 3.39 -12.41
C LEU A 44 -4.68 2.04 -12.98
N THR A 45 -5.04 0.93 -12.35
CA THR A 45 -4.98 -0.40 -12.96
C THR A 45 -6.01 -0.53 -14.08
N GLN A 46 -7.11 0.18 -13.96
CA GLN A 46 -8.16 0.24 -14.97
C GLN A 46 -7.77 1.24 -16.07
N PRO A 47 -7.88 0.85 -17.36
CA PRO A 47 -7.41 1.66 -18.48
C PRO A 47 -8.17 2.98 -18.65
N THR A 48 -9.46 3.00 -18.30
CA THR A 48 -10.33 4.18 -18.41
C THR A 48 -11.14 4.40 -17.13
N PRO A 49 -11.70 5.60 -16.92
CA PRO A 49 -12.65 5.86 -15.83
C PRO A 49 -13.89 4.96 -15.86
N GLU A 50 -14.38 4.59 -17.05
CA GLU A 50 -15.50 3.67 -17.24
C GLU A 50 -15.14 2.24 -16.80
N ASP A 51 -13.94 1.77 -17.12
CA ASP A 51 -13.44 0.48 -16.64
C ASP A 51 -13.33 0.48 -15.10
N LEU A 52 -12.91 1.62 -14.50
CA LEU A 52 -12.89 1.76 -13.06
C LEU A 52 -14.29 1.66 -12.44
N LEU A 53 -15.30 2.29 -13.05
CA LEU A 53 -16.68 2.14 -12.58
C LEU A 53 -17.13 0.67 -12.65
N GLY A 54 -16.83 -0.03 -13.73
CA GLY A 54 -17.11 -1.47 -13.85
C GLY A 54 -16.44 -2.31 -12.76
N GLU A 55 -15.18 -2.01 -12.43
CA GLU A 55 -14.45 -2.71 -11.37
C GLU A 55 -15.00 -2.40 -9.98
N ILE A 56 -15.41 -1.16 -9.72
CA ILE A 56 -16.09 -0.78 -8.49
C ILE A 56 -17.42 -1.49 -8.34
N ASP A 57 -18.23 -1.57 -9.41
CA ASP A 57 -19.52 -2.27 -9.37
C ASP A 57 -19.34 -3.78 -9.21
N ARG A 58 -18.29 -4.35 -9.79
CA ARG A 58 -17.90 -5.74 -9.53
C ARG A 58 -17.56 -5.96 -8.05
N CYS A 59 -16.80 -5.07 -7.42
CA CYS A 59 -16.51 -5.15 -6.00
C CYS A 59 -17.77 -5.04 -5.14
N LYS A 60 -18.68 -4.11 -5.45
CA LYS A 60 -19.97 -3.97 -4.76
C LYS A 60 -20.85 -5.24 -4.86
N SER A 61 -20.71 -6.00 -5.94
CA SER A 61 -21.42 -7.28 -6.06
C SER A 61 -20.86 -8.39 -5.16
N MET A 62 -19.63 -8.20 -4.64
CA MET A 62 -18.90 -9.18 -3.83
C MET A 62 -18.87 -8.83 -2.33
N THR A 63 -19.19 -7.58 -1.96
CA THR A 63 -19.20 -7.12 -0.57
C THR A 63 -20.20 -5.99 -0.33
N ASP A 64 -20.85 -6.01 0.84
CA ASP A 64 -21.65 -4.90 1.40
C ASP A 64 -20.84 -4.04 2.40
N LYS A 65 -19.58 -4.38 2.62
CA LYS A 65 -18.68 -3.70 3.57
C LYS A 65 -17.98 -2.50 2.94
N PRO A 66 -17.49 -1.55 3.76
CA PRO A 66 -16.70 -0.44 3.25
C PRO A 66 -15.46 -0.93 2.51
N PHE A 67 -15.21 -0.35 1.33
CA PHE A 67 -13.95 -0.47 0.59
C PHE A 67 -13.58 0.89 0.01
N GLY A 68 -12.33 1.05 -0.40
CA GLY A 68 -11.82 2.28 -0.98
C GLY A 68 -11.32 2.13 -2.41
N VAL A 69 -10.97 3.27 -3.02
CA VAL A 69 -10.31 3.35 -4.31
C VAL A 69 -9.01 4.13 -4.18
N ASN A 70 -7.92 3.59 -4.71
CA ASN A 70 -6.64 4.29 -4.78
C ASN A 70 -6.56 5.14 -6.04
N LEU A 71 -6.11 6.39 -5.89
CA LEU A 71 -5.75 7.29 -6.98
C LEU A 71 -4.31 7.76 -6.77
N THR A 72 -3.35 7.12 -7.42
CA THR A 72 -1.93 7.45 -7.35
C THR A 72 -1.56 8.52 -8.36
N ILE A 73 -1.14 9.69 -7.92
CA ILE A 73 -0.84 10.85 -8.74
C ILE A 73 0.68 10.88 -8.99
N LEU A 74 1.12 10.34 -10.11
CA LEU A 74 2.54 10.30 -10.48
C LEU A 74 2.78 11.02 -11.82
N PRO A 75 4.03 11.47 -12.07
CA PRO A 75 4.43 11.85 -13.41
C PRO A 75 4.31 10.64 -14.34
N THR A 76 3.68 10.82 -15.48
CA THR A 76 3.47 9.76 -16.45
C THR A 76 3.91 10.22 -17.85
N ILE A 77 4.38 9.29 -18.67
CA ILE A 77 4.76 9.57 -20.06
C ILE A 77 3.53 10.00 -20.87
N LYS A 78 2.39 9.34 -20.63
CA LYS A 78 1.09 9.73 -21.20
C LYS A 78 0.27 10.44 -20.15
N PRO A 79 -0.34 11.61 -20.44
CA PRO A 79 -1.22 12.29 -19.49
C PRO A 79 -2.35 11.37 -19.02
N VAL A 80 -2.54 11.28 -17.70
CA VAL A 80 -3.67 10.57 -17.09
C VAL A 80 -4.78 11.59 -16.84
N PRO A 81 -6.05 11.32 -17.22
CA PRO A 81 -7.17 12.20 -16.98
C PRO A 81 -7.65 12.07 -15.50
N TYR A 82 -6.81 12.51 -14.57
CA TYR A 82 -7.07 12.36 -13.12
C TYR A 82 -8.41 12.93 -12.67
N GLU A 83 -8.87 14.04 -13.27
CA GLU A 83 -10.18 14.61 -12.94
C GLU A 83 -11.34 13.69 -13.31
N GLU A 84 -11.25 13.00 -14.44
CA GLU A 84 -12.25 12.05 -14.89
C GLU A 84 -12.29 10.82 -13.98
N TYR A 85 -11.13 10.28 -13.58
CA TYR A 85 -11.05 9.22 -12.56
C TYR A 85 -11.62 9.68 -11.21
N ALA A 86 -11.30 10.89 -10.76
CA ALA A 86 -11.84 11.42 -9.51
C ALA A 86 -13.37 11.58 -9.57
N ARG A 87 -13.92 12.05 -10.69
CA ARG A 87 -15.37 12.10 -10.93
C ARG A 87 -16.02 10.72 -10.94
N ALA A 88 -15.42 9.75 -11.65
CA ALA A 88 -15.90 8.37 -11.66
C ALA A 88 -15.97 7.78 -10.24
N ILE A 89 -14.96 8.04 -9.40
CA ILE A 89 -14.99 7.63 -7.99
C ILE A 89 -16.16 8.27 -7.24
N VAL A 90 -16.41 9.57 -7.42
CA VAL A 90 -17.56 10.26 -6.81
C VAL A 90 -18.88 9.69 -7.29
N ASP A 91 -19.03 9.53 -8.60
CA ASP A 91 -20.27 9.05 -9.23
C ASP A 91 -20.56 7.58 -8.82
N SER A 92 -19.53 6.81 -8.56
CA SER A 92 -19.66 5.43 -8.05
C SER A 92 -20.28 5.37 -6.66
N GLY A 93 -20.25 6.44 -5.86
CA GLY A 93 -20.74 6.47 -4.49
C GLY A 93 -19.82 5.82 -3.45
N VAL A 94 -18.59 5.41 -3.80
CA VAL A 94 -17.55 4.98 -2.85
C VAL A 94 -17.27 6.09 -1.85
N LYS A 95 -17.01 5.74 -0.59
CA LYS A 95 -16.87 6.71 0.52
C LYS A 95 -15.44 6.88 1.03
N ILE A 96 -14.49 6.14 0.49
CA ILE A 96 -13.09 6.17 0.93
C ILE A 96 -12.18 6.21 -0.30
N VAL A 97 -11.25 7.16 -0.30
CA VAL A 97 -10.19 7.29 -1.32
C VAL A 97 -8.83 7.28 -0.64
N GLU A 98 -7.95 6.43 -1.13
CA GLU A 98 -6.53 6.50 -0.82
C GLU A 98 -5.83 7.26 -1.95
N THR A 99 -5.08 8.31 -1.65
CA THR A 99 -4.24 9.00 -2.62
C THR A 99 -2.77 8.77 -2.30
N ALA A 100 -1.92 8.75 -3.33
CA ALA A 100 -0.48 8.58 -3.20
C ALA A 100 0.27 9.44 -4.22
N GLY A 101 1.58 9.61 -4.03
CA GLY A 101 2.44 10.35 -4.93
C GLY A 101 2.38 11.86 -4.71
N ARG A 102 1.93 12.63 -5.71
CA ARG A 102 1.86 14.09 -5.62
C ARG A 102 0.71 14.57 -4.73
N ASN A 103 0.77 15.86 -4.37
CA ASN A 103 -0.22 16.54 -3.56
C ASN A 103 -1.67 16.36 -4.09
N PRO A 104 -2.62 15.79 -3.30
CA PRO A 104 -4.00 15.53 -3.70
C PRO A 104 -4.91 16.78 -3.62
N GLU A 105 -4.39 17.93 -3.22
CA GLU A 105 -5.14 19.16 -2.98
C GLU A 105 -6.13 19.54 -4.12
N PRO A 106 -5.79 19.35 -5.43
CA PRO A 106 -6.73 19.66 -6.52
C PRO A 106 -8.04 18.87 -6.49
N PHE A 107 -8.06 17.69 -5.86
CA PHE A 107 -9.23 16.79 -5.84
C PHE A 107 -9.99 16.82 -4.50
N LEU A 108 -9.43 17.47 -3.46
CA LEU A 108 -9.99 17.40 -2.11
C LEU A 108 -11.38 18.04 -1.99
N SER A 109 -11.64 19.16 -2.66
CA SER A 109 -12.97 19.79 -2.64
C SER A 109 -14.03 18.85 -3.22
N LEU A 110 -13.73 18.25 -4.38
CA LEU A 110 -14.61 17.28 -5.04
C LEU A 110 -14.94 16.10 -4.14
N PHE A 111 -13.93 15.51 -3.50
CA PHE A 111 -14.14 14.36 -2.60
C PHE A 111 -14.89 14.75 -1.33
N LYS A 112 -14.61 15.91 -0.74
CA LYS A 112 -15.29 16.38 0.47
C LYS A 112 -16.76 16.71 0.23
N GLU A 113 -17.10 17.36 -0.89
CA GLU A 113 -18.47 17.67 -1.27
C GLU A 113 -19.31 16.37 -1.44
N ALA A 114 -18.68 15.27 -1.89
CA ALA A 114 -19.29 13.95 -1.98
C ALA A 114 -19.30 13.16 -0.66
N GLY A 115 -18.76 13.72 0.42
CA GLY A 115 -18.64 13.06 1.72
C GLY A 115 -17.64 11.92 1.75
N ILE A 116 -16.65 11.93 0.85
CA ILE A 116 -15.60 10.91 0.73
C ILE A 116 -14.48 11.22 1.73
N LYS A 117 -14.03 10.21 2.46
CA LYS A 117 -12.86 10.26 3.33
C LYS A 117 -11.58 10.05 2.54
N VAL A 118 -10.60 10.92 2.73
CA VAL A 118 -9.33 10.88 2.00
C VAL A 118 -8.19 10.48 2.93
N ILE A 119 -7.53 9.36 2.60
CA ILE A 119 -6.28 8.91 3.20
C ILE A 119 -5.15 9.26 2.24
N HIS A 120 -4.13 9.99 2.67
CA HIS A 120 -2.99 10.30 1.80
C HIS A 120 -1.71 9.61 2.27
N LYS A 121 -1.03 8.90 1.34
CA LYS A 121 0.24 8.19 1.62
C LYS A 121 1.42 9.15 1.51
N CYS A 122 2.28 9.13 2.54
CA CYS A 122 3.45 10.00 2.62
C CYS A 122 4.64 9.27 3.23
N THR A 123 5.84 9.59 2.76
CA THR A 123 7.11 9.02 3.22
C THR A 123 7.92 9.96 4.12
N ALA A 124 7.47 11.21 4.32
CA ALA A 124 8.20 12.21 5.11
C ALA A 124 7.27 13.07 5.94
N ILE A 125 7.72 13.45 7.15
CA ILE A 125 6.93 14.24 8.11
C ILE A 125 6.42 15.56 7.51
N ARG A 126 7.22 16.24 6.69
CA ARG A 126 6.80 17.47 6.01
C ARG A 126 5.58 17.27 5.11
N HIS A 127 5.47 16.12 4.46
CA HIS A 127 4.35 15.78 3.59
C HIS A 127 3.10 15.38 4.40
N LEU A 128 3.27 14.66 5.51
CA LEU A 128 2.21 14.33 6.45
C LEU A 128 1.53 15.60 7.00
N LEU A 129 2.33 16.56 7.46
CA LEU A 129 1.82 17.84 7.96
C LEU A 129 1.14 18.69 6.86
N LYS A 130 1.65 18.62 5.62
CA LYS A 130 0.98 19.27 4.48
C LYS A 130 -0.36 18.60 4.20
N ALA A 131 -0.44 17.27 4.20
CA ALA A 131 -1.67 16.49 3.99
C ALA A 131 -2.74 16.85 5.04
N GLU A 132 -2.37 16.90 6.31
CA GLU A 132 -3.25 17.37 7.39
C GLU A 132 -3.72 18.81 7.13
N LYS A 133 -2.80 19.72 6.82
CA LYS A 133 -3.11 21.15 6.58
C LYS A 133 -4.08 21.38 5.44
N ILE A 134 -3.97 20.62 4.34
CA ILE A 134 -4.90 20.75 3.20
C ILE A 134 -6.22 20.03 3.44
N GLY A 135 -6.31 19.24 4.54
CA GLY A 135 -7.54 18.68 5.05
C GLY A 135 -7.80 17.23 4.61
N CYS A 136 -6.80 16.41 4.42
CA CYS A 136 -6.98 14.96 4.39
C CYS A 136 -7.58 14.47 5.73
N ASP A 137 -8.41 13.43 5.70
CA ASP A 137 -9.06 12.88 6.91
C ASP A 137 -8.12 11.97 7.70
N ALA A 138 -7.19 11.31 7.02
CA ALA A 138 -6.13 10.49 7.60
C ALA A 138 -4.90 10.48 6.69
N VAL A 139 -3.78 9.98 7.20
CA VAL A 139 -2.58 9.73 6.42
C VAL A 139 -2.06 8.30 6.61
N SER A 140 -1.36 7.77 5.61
CA SER A 140 -0.56 6.55 5.71
C SER A 140 0.91 6.92 5.70
N VAL A 141 1.64 6.50 6.73
CA VAL A 141 3.06 6.79 6.94
C VAL A 141 3.86 5.63 6.37
N ASP A 142 4.47 5.83 5.21
CA ASP A 142 5.23 4.82 4.51
C ASP A 142 6.71 4.90 4.92
N GLY A 143 7.18 3.95 5.74
CA GLY A 143 8.58 3.84 6.14
C GLY A 143 9.47 3.28 5.03
N PHE A 144 10.78 3.39 5.20
CA PHE A 144 11.79 2.91 4.26
C PHE A 144 11.62 1.43 3.87
N GLU A 145 11.00 0.63 4.74
CA GLU A 145 10.75 -0.81 4.54
C GLU A 145 9.68 -1.10 3.49
N CYS A 146 8.93 -0.09 3.05
CA CYS A 146 7.79 -0.30 2.14
C CYS A 146 8.23 -0.69 0.72
N ALA A 147 7.30 -1.28 -0.01
CA ALA A 147 7.39 -1.52 -1.45
C ALA A 147 7.08 -0.25 -2.25
N GLY A 148 7.47 -0.24 -3.51
CA GLY A 148 7.27 0.92 -4.37
C GLY A 148 8.19 2.08 -3.96
N HIS A 149 7.65 3.28 -3.80
CA HIS A 149 8.44 4.50 -3.60
C HIS A 149 8.54 4.88 -2.10
N PRO A 150 9.62 4.47 -1.38
CA PRO A 150 9.81 4.78 0.04
C PRO A 150 10.27 6.23 0.29
N GLY A 151 10.45 7.02 -0.76
CA GLY A 151 11.07 8.35 -0.70
C GLY A 151 12.59 8.29 -0.74
N GLU A 152 13.23 9.44 -0.54
CA GLU A 152 14.70 9.59 -0.67
C GLU A 152 15.42 9.76 0.68
N ASP A 153 14.66 9.84 1.78
CA ASP A 153 15.21 10.16 3.10
C ASP A 153 15.63 8.88 3.89
N ASP A 154 15.34 7.68 3.40
CA ASP A 154 15.68 6.36 3.98
C ASP A 154 15.29 6.20 5.47
N VAL A 155 14.21 6.84 5.92
CA VAL A 155 13.82 6.82 7.33
C VAL A 155 12.85 5.67 7.59
N THR A 156 13.20 4.81 8.54
CA THR A 156 12.41 3.64 8.93
C THR A 156 11.21 4.02 9.80
N ASN A 157 10.24 3.11 9.90
CA ASN A 157 9.03 3.27 10.72
C ASN A 157 9.34 3.47 12.21
N MET A 158 10.41 2.90 12.74
CA MET A 158 10.83 3.10 14.14
C MET A 158 11.08 4.58 14.48
N ILE A 159 11.39 5.42 13.50
CA ILE A 159 11.60 6.85 13.67
C ILE A 159 10.41 7.66 13.16
N LEU A 160 9.84 7.29 11.99
CA LEU A 160 8.74 8.05 11.37
C LEU A 160 7.47 8.03 12.22
N LEU A 161 7.07 6.86 12.75
CA LEU A 161 5.80 6.73 13.48
C LEU A 161 5.77 7.54 14.78
N PRO A 162 6.79 7.50 15.69
CA PRO A 162 6.78 8.35 16.86
C PRO A 162 6.88 9.85 16.52
N LEU A 163 7.55 10.23 15.43
CA LEU A 163 7.55 11.61 14.94
C LEU A 163 6.18 12.05 14.43
N ALA A 164 5.48 11.18 13.70
CA ALA A 164 4.11 11.41 13.24
C ALA A 164 3.16 11.56 14.43
N ALA A 165 3.22 10.65 15.40
CA ALA A 165 2.39 10.68 16.61
C ALA A 165 2.55 11.97 17.43
N ARG A 166 3.74 12.56 17.46
CA ARG A 166 4.00 13.82 18.17
C ARG A 166 3.48 15.06 17.45
N ARG A 167 3.23 14.98 16.13
CA ARG A 167 2.98 16.16 15.29
C ARG A 167 1.61 16.18 14.64
N LEU A 168 1.03 15.01 14.32
CA LEU A 168 -0.26 14.90 13.67
C LEU A 168 -1.40 14.94 14.69
N LYS A 169 -2.50 15.56 14.31
CA LYS A 169 -3.77 15.55 15.06
C LYS A 169 -4.78 14.58 14.44
N ILE A 170 -4.72 14.39 13.11
CA ILE A 170 -5.54 13.42 12.39
C ILE A 170 -5.04 11.98 12.64
N PRO A 171 -5.89 10.96 12.50
CA PRO A 171 -5.47 9.57 12.59
C PRO A 171 -4.48 9.20 11.49
N PHE A 172 -3.60 8.21 11.79
CA PHE A 172 -2.66 7.73 10.80
C PHE A 172 -2.45 6.22 10.85
N LEU A 173 -2.16 5.66 9.69
CA LEU A 173 -1.78 4.27 9.47
C LEU A 173 -0.26 4.15 9.39
N ALA A 174 0.30 3.09 9.93
CA ALA A 174 1.68 2.69 9.67
C ALA A 174 1.74 1.81 8.41
N SER A 175 2.70 2.04 7.53
CA SER A 175 2.87 1.29 6.28
C SER A 175 4.35 0.99 6.02
N GLY A 176 4.64 -0.21 5.49
CA GLY A 176 6.00 -0.70 5.26
C GLY A 176 6.53 -1.53 6.43
N GLY A 177 7.05 -2.72 6.13
CA GLY A 177 7.63 -3.63 7.10
C GLY A 177 6.63 -4.33 8.03
N LEU A 178 5.33 -4.29 7.73
CA LEU A 178 4.24 -4.80 8.58
C LEU A 178 3.50 -5.94 7.88
N GLY A 179 3.22 -7.05 8.59
CA GLY A 179 2.58 -8.21 7.99
C GLY A 179 1.99 -9.23 8.98
N ASP A 180 2.15 -9.01 10.28
CA ASP A 180 1.68 -9.88 11.35
C ASP A 180 1.15 -9.10 12.56
N GLY A 181 0.72 -9.80 13.61
CA GLY A 181 0.21 -9.17 14.82
C GLY A 181 1.28 -8.44 15.63
N ARG A 182 2.57 -8.84 15.52
CA ARG A 182 3.68 -8.11 16.15
C ARG A 182 3.83 -6.74 15.52
N GLY A 183 3.73 -6.67 14.17
CA GLY A 183 3.73 -5.43 13.43
C GLY A 183 2.58 -4.50 13.82
N LEU A 184 1.36 -5.04 13.93
CA LEU A 184 0.20 -4.24 14.38
C LEU A 184 0.38 -3.73 15.83
N ALA A 185 0.78 -4.60 16.76
CA ALA A 185 1.00 -4.19 18.16
C ALA A 185 2.10 -3.13 18.28
N ALA A 186 3.21 -3.28 17.54
CA ALA A 186 4.30 -2.30 17.50
C ALA A 186 3.84 -0.97 16.91
N ALA A 187 3.11 -0.98 15.80
CA ALA A 187 2.58 0.23 15.17
C ALA A 187 1.67 1.02 16.13
N LEU A 188 0.76 0.32 16.82
CA LEU A 188 -0.11 0.93 17.84
C LEU A 188 0.69 1.51 19.01
N ALA A 189 1.71 0.80 19.49
CA ALA A 189 2.61 1.29 20.54
C ALA A 189 3.42 2.53 20.13
N LEU A 190 3.77 2.65 18.85
CA LEU A 190 4.45 3.82 18.29
C LEU A 190 3.49 4.98 17.95
N GLY A 191 2.19 4.81 18.19
CA GLY A 191 1.17 5.84 18.10
C GLY A 191 0.34 5.85 16.83
N ALA A 192 0.48 4.87 15.94
CA ALA A 192 -0.40 4.68 14.80
C ALA A 192 -1.80 4.19 15.23
N ASP A 193 -2.81 4.42 14.40
CA ASP A 193 -4.19 3.98 14.64
C ASP A 193 -4.54 2.68 13.88
N GLY A 194 -3.59 2.11 13.17
CA GLY A 194 -3.71 0.89 12.40
C GLY A 194 -2.55 0.71 11.43
N ILE A 195 -2.64 -0.31 10.60
CA ILE A 195 -1.61 -0.64 9.61
C ILE A 195 -2.17 -0.64 8.18
N ASN A 196 -1.32 -0.24 7.22
CA ASN A 196 -1.59 -0.34 5.79
C ASN A 196 -0.56 -1.28 5.17
N MET A 197 -1.01 -2.40 4.61
CA MET A 197 -0.16 -3.46 4.08
C MET A 197 -0.37 -3.63 2.57
N GLY A 198 0.71 -3.89 1.85
CA GLY A 198 0.68 -4.31 0.44
C GLY A 198 1.19 -5.73 0.28
N THR A 199 2.50 -5.90 0.40
CA THR A 199 3.24 -7.13 0.12
C THR A 199 2.68 -8.37 0.83
N ARG A 200 2.23 -8.25 2.10
CA ARG A 200 1.61 -9.36 2.81
C ARG A 200 0.32 -9.84 2.12
N PHE A 201 -0.52 -8.91 1.64
CA PHE A 201 -1.76 -9.26 0.96
C PHE A 201 -1.53 -9.83 -0.45
N MET A 202 -0.38 -9.58 -1.10
CA MET A 202 -0.03 -10.26 -2.35
C MET A 202 0.05 -11.77 -2.18
N VAL A 203 0.40 -12.25 -0.98
CA VAL A 203 0.49 -13.68 -0.64
C VAL A 203 -0.75 -14.08 0.17
N THR A 204 -1.92 -13.91 -0.45
CA THR A 204 -3.21 -14.44 0.01
C THR A 204 -3.88 -15.21 -1.13
N LYS A 205 -4.82 -16.09 -0.80
CA LYS A 205 -5.54 -16.88 -1.79
C LYS A 205 -6.28 -16.01 -2.80
N GLU A 206 -6.83 -14.89 -2.34
CA GLU A 206 -7.67 -13.97 -3.12
C GLU A 206 -6.87 -12.94 -3.94
N ALA A 207 -5.56 -12.79 -3.71
CA ALA A 207 -4.74 -11.94 -4.56
C ALA A 207 -4.70 -12.47 -5.99
N PRO A 208 -5.12 -11.68 -7.00
CA PRO A 208 -5.30 -12.15 -8.38
C PRO A 208 -3.97 -12.13 -9.15
N ILE A 209 -2.96 -12.82 -8.62
CA ILE A 209 -1.63 -12.96 -9.21
C ILE A 209 -1.23 -14.44 -9.28
N HIS A 210 -0.36 -14.76 -10.21
CA HIS A 210 0.08 -16.13 -10.47
C HIS A 210 0.75 -16.77 -9.24
N ASP A 211 0.49 -18.06 -9.00
CA ASP A 211 1.00 -18.79 -7.83
C ASP A 211 2.53 -18.87 -7.76
N ASN A 212 3.23 -18.82 -8.91
CA ASN A 212 4.69 -18.74 -8.92
C ASN A 212 5.22 -17.51 -8.17
N VAL A 213 4.53 -16.36 -8.32
CA VAL A 213 4.90 -15.12 -7.61
C VAL A 213 4.71 -15.31 -6.10
N LYS A 214 3.55 -15.84 -5.69
CA LYS A 214 3.25 -16.12 -4.28
C LYS A 214 4.26 -17.09 -3.67
N ARG A 215 4.58 -18.17 -4.38
CA ARG A 215 5.57 -19.15 -3.94
C ARG A 215 6.96 -18.54 -3.78
N ARG A 216 7.40 -17.77 -4.78
CA ARG A 216 8.71 -17.09 -4.70
C ARG A 216 8.79 -16.11 -3.54
N MET A 217 7.68 -15.44 -3.18
CA MET A 217 7.63 -14.56 -2.01
C MET A 217 7.72 -15.33 -0.69
N ILE A 218 7.13 -16.53 -0.60
CA ILE A 218 7.22 -17.40 0.58
C ILE A 218 8.65 -17.95 0.77
N GLU A 219 9.36 -18.17 -0.32
CA GLU A 219 10.75 -18.65 -0.31
C GLU A 219 11.77 -17.52 -0.09
N ALA A 220 11.33 -16.27 -0.06
CA ALA A 220 12.20 -15.11 0.02
C ALA A 220 12.65 -14.80 1.45
N THR A 221 13.75 -14.07 1.54
CA THR A 221 14.29 -13.49 2.77
C THR A 221 14.16 -11.98 2.78
N GLU A 222 14.49 -11.34 3.87
CA GLU A 222 14.54 -9.87 4.00
C GLU A 222 15.57 -9.20 3.06
N LEU A 223 16.47 -9.99 2.45
CA LEU A 223 17.49 -9.54 1.50
C LEU A 223 17.04 -9.63 0.03
N ASP A 224 15.86 -10.19 -0.22
CA ASP A 224 15.34 -10.39 -1.58
C ASP A 224 14.57 -9.17 -2.13
N THR A 225 14.92 -7.97 -1.69
CA THR A 225 14.47 -6.71 -2.29
C THR A 225 15.64 -5.87 -2.77
N ALA A 226 15.42 -5.04 -3.79
CA ALA A 226 16.40 -4.10 -4.31
C ALA A 226 15.81 -2.70 -4.44
N LEU A 227 16.64 -1.68 -4.30
CA LEU A 227 16.28 -0.29 -4.57
C LEU A 227 16.78 0.08 -5.97
N ILE A 228 15.86 0.56 -6.81
CA ILE A 228 16.12 1.05 -8.17
C ILE A 228 15.72 2.52 -8.28
N TYR A 229 16.12 3.20 -9.35
CA TYR A 229 15.86 4.61 -9.66
C TYR A 229 16.47 5.61 -8.66
N ARG A 230 17.46 5.18 -7.85
CA ARG A 230 18.15 6.08 -6.93
C ARG A 230 18.90 7.18 -7.65
N SER A 231 19.58 6.87 -8.74
CA SER A 231 20.27 7.82 -9.60
C SER A 231 19.34 8.90 -10.16
N LEU A 232 18.06 8.57 -10.35
CA LEU A 232 17.01 9.45 -10.86
C LEU A 232 16.23 10.21 -9.77
N ARG A 233 16.57 10.03 -8.48
CA ARG A 233 15.83 10.57 -7.34
C ARG A 233 14.34 10.23 -7.37
N ASN A 234 14.04 9.00 -7.76
CA ASN A 234 12.71 8.42 -7.81
C ASN A 234 12.74 6.99 -7.25
N THR A 235 13.45 6.82 -6.14
CA THR A 235 13.74 5.52 -5.53
C THR A 235 12.51 4.64 -5.42
N ALA A 236 12.62 3.42 -5.93
CA ALA A 236 11.59 2.39 -5.79
C ALA A 236 12.18 1.10 -5.22
N ARG A 237 11.46 0.46 -4.29
CA ARG A 237 11.80 -0.87 -3.79
C ARG A 237 11.01 -1.92 -4.54
N VAL A 238 11.72 -2.86 -5.12
CA VAL A 238 11.18 -3.97 -5.92
C VAL A 238 11.71 -5.30 -5.39
N PHE A 239 11.06 -6.41 -5.80
CA PHE A 239 11.62 -7.74 -5.60
C PHE A 239 12.93 -7.87 -6.37
N LYS A 240 13.92 -8.50 -5.75
CA LYS A 240 15.26 -8.71 -6.32
C LYS A 240 15.22 -9.88 -7.29
N ASN A 241 14.95 -9.60 -8.57
CA ASN A 241 15.03 -10.55 -9.67
C ASN A 241 16.12 -10.11 -10.67
N SER A 242 16.35 -10.90 -11.71
CA SER A 242 17.39 -10.61 -12.70
C SER A 242 17.22 -9.24 -13.40
N VAL A 243 16.00 -8.78 -13.58
CA VAL A 243 15.71 -7.46 -14.18
C VAL A 243 16.07 -6.33 -13.21
N ALA A 244 15.72 -6.46 -11.94
CA ALA A 244 16.09 -5.47 -10.92
C ALA A 244 17.61 -5.39 -10.75
N GLU A 245 18.32 -6.53 -10.78
CA GLU A 245 19.79 -6.56 -10.73
C GLU A 245 20.43 -5.87 -11.94
N GLN A 246 19.89 -6.06 -13.15
CA GLN A 246 20.34 -5.34 -14.34
C GLN A 246 20.15 -3.82 -14.22
N VAL A 247 19.01 -3.37 -13.66
CA VAL A 247 18.78 -1.93 -13.41
C VAL A 247 19.82 -1.37 -12.44
N VAL A 248 20.04 -2.06 -11.31
CA VAL A 248 21.04 -1.66 -10.31
C VAL A 248 22.46 -1.62 -10.92
N GLU A 249 22.82 -2.58 -11.76
CA GLU A 249 24.08 -2.61 -12.46
C GLU A 249 24.25 -1.38 -13.38
N ILE A 250 23.21 -1.04 -14.16
CA ILE A 250 23.23 0.15 -15.03
C ILE A 250 23.39 1.42 -14.21
N GLU A 251 22.64 1.56 -13.11
CA GLU A 251 22.70 2.74 -12.22
C GLU A 251 24.03 2.88 -11.47
N SER A 252 24.78 1.79 -11.30
CA SER A 252 26.10 1.80 -10.63
C SER A 252 27.27 2.17 -11.55
N ARG A 253 27.04 2.27 -12.86
CA ARG A 253 28.08 2.63 -13.84
C ARG A 253 28.56 4.07 -13.64
N PRO A 254 29.83 4.37 -13.89
CA PRO A 254 30.32 5.75 -13.87
C PRO A 254 29.57 6.64 -14.88
N GLY A 255 29.14 7.81 -14.45
CA GLY A 255 28.42 8.78 -15.27
C GLY A 255 27.01 9.05 -14.80
N GLU A 256 26.25 9.85 -15.54
CA GLU A 256 24.84 10.14 -15.25
C GLU A 256 23.96 9.09 -15.92
N THR A 257 23.17 8.37 -15.13
CA THR A 257 22.15 7.44 -15.65
C THR A 257 20.92 8.24 -16.07
N LYS A 258 20.40 7.98 -17.27
CA LYS A 258 19.15 8.54 -17.76
C LYS A 258 18.04 7.49 -17.75
N PHE A 259 16.80 7.94 -17.68
CA PHE A 259 15.66 7.02 -17.68
C PHE A 259 15.62 6.13 -18.92
N GLU A 260 16.02 6.65 -20.08
CA GLU A 260 16.08 5.94 -21.35
C GLU A 260 17.00 4.70 -21.29
N ASP A 261 18.04 4.72 -20.44
CA ASP A 261 18.99 3.62 -20.30
C ASP A 261 18.35 2.38 -19.65
N ILE A 262 17.33 2.59 -18.80
CA ILE A 262 16.64 1.54 -18.07
C ILE A 262 15.20 1.32 -18.52
N GLN A 263 14.62 2.25 -19.28
CA GLN A 263 13.23 2.22 -19.74
C GLN A 263 12.80 0.87 -20.34
N PRO A 264 13.59 0.20 -21.21
CA PRO A 264 13.20 -1.09 -21.79
C PRO A 264 13.01 -2.20 -20.75
N LEU A 265 13.66 -2.11 -19.58
CA LEU A 265 13.60 -3.10 -18.50
C LEU A 265 12.36 -2.88 -17.60
N VAL A 266 11.94 -1.62 -17.40
CA VAL A 266 11.04 -1.20 -16.32
C VAL A 266 9.63 -0.81 -16.79
N GLN A 267 9.25 -1.20 -18.01
CA GLN A 267 7.91 -0.90 -18.54
C GLN A 267 6.81 -1.58 -17.71
N GLY A 268 5.84 -0.81 -17.24
CA GLY A 268 4.78 -1.30 -16.36
C GLY A 268 3.94 -2.46 -16.94
N VAL A 269 3.81 -2.54 -18.28
CA VAL A 269 3.12 -3.66 -18.94
C VAL A 269 3.80 -5.00 -18.67
N LYS A 270 5.13 -5.04 -18.53
CA LYS A 270 5.88 -6.25 -18.20
C LYS A 270 5.56 -6.77 -16.80
N GLY A 271 5.32 -5.86 -15.85
CA GLY A 271 4.86 -6.22 -14.51
C GLY A 271 3.49 -6.89 -14.53
N ARG A 272 2.56 -6.42 -15.38
CA ARG A 272 1.26 -7.08 -15.58
C ARG A 272 1.45 -8.49 -16.16
N GLU A 273 2.21 -8.62 -17.25
CA GLU A 273 2.50 -9.91 -17.89
C GLU A 273 3.14 -10.91 -16.92
N LEU A 274 3.98 -10.42 -15.97
CA LEU A 274 4.59 -11.22 -14.92
C LEU A 274 3.52 -11.75 -13.94
N PHE A 275 2.62 -10.88 -13.45
CA PHE A 275 1.59 -11.28 -12.52
C PHE A 275 0.56 -12.23 -13.14
N ASP A 276 0.23 -12.05 -14.42
CA ASP A 276 -0.70 -12.92 -15.15
C ASP A 276 -0.05 -14.27 -15.55
N GLY A 277 1.20 -14.26 -15.99
CA GLY A 277 1.89 -15.40 -16.57
C GLY A 277 2.82 -16.16 -15.63
N GLY A 278 3.22 -15.57 -14.51
CA GLY A 278 4.11 -16.20 -13.51
C GLY A 278 5.58 -16.30 -13.92
N ASP A 279 6.02 -15.56 -14.96
CA ASP A 279 7.41 -15.41 -15.34
C ASP A 279 8.06 -14.32 -14.48
N LEU A 280 8.80 -14.73 -13.44
CA LEU A 280 9.34 -13.85 -12.39
C LEU A 280 10.38 -12.86 -12.89
N ASP A 281 10.98 -13.10 -14.05
CA ASP A 281 12.01 -12.27 -14.68
C ASP A 281 11.48 -11.49 -15.91
N LYS A 282 10.17 -11.47 -16.11
CA LYS A 282 9.56 -10.71 -17.21
C LYS A 282 9.73 -9.20 -17.09
N GLY A 283 9.74 -8.69 -15.84
CA GLY A 283 9.88 -7.27 -15.53
C GLY A 283 10.13 -7.03 -14.05
N ILE A 284 10.13 -5.77 -13.65
CA ILE A 284 10.17 -5.39 -12.23
C ILE A 284 8.78 -5.52 -11.59
N TRP A 285 8.74 -5.83 -10.30
CA TRP A 285 7.52 -5.83 -9.49
C TRP A 285 7.81 -5.46 -8.05
N SER A 286 6.91 -4.71 -7.44
CA SER A 286 7.11 -4.14 -6.10
C SER A 286 6.96 -5.19 -5.01
N ALA A 287 7.92 -5.24 -4.08
CA ALA A 287 7.84 -5.99 -2.84
C ALA A 287 8.59 -5.25 -1.73
N GLY A 288 8.01 -5.18 -0.54
CA GLY A 288 8.64 -4.58 0.64
C GLY A 288 9.51 -5.58 1.41
N MET A 289 10.32 -5.08 2.34
CA MET A 289 11.23 -5.92 3.15
C MET A 289 10.48 -6.94 4.01
N ILE A 290 9.20 -6.71 4.27
CA ILE A 290 8.32 -7.67 4.97
C ILE A 290 8.27 -9.04 4.30
N VAL A 291 8.67 -9.16 3.04
CA VAL A 291 8.73 -10.45 2.34
C VAL A 291 9.50 -11.52 3.14
N GLY A 292 10.53 -11.12 3.89
CA GLY A 292 11.29 -12.03 4.76
C GLY A 292 10.53 -12.58 5.98
N LEU A 293 9.30 -12.12 6.24
CA LEU A 293 8.43 -12.63 7.30
C LEU A 293 7.18 -13.34 6.75
N ILE A 294 7.10 -13.56 5.43
CA ILE A 294 5.96 -14.21 4.79
C ILE A 294 6.31 -15.68 4.51
N ASP A 295 5.67 -16.59 5.22
CA ASP A 295 5.93 -18.02 5.18
C ASP A 295 4.71 -18.87 4.76
N ASP A 296 3.56 -18.24 4.51
CA ASP A 296 2.32 -18.92 4.15
C ASP A 296 1.43 -18.14 3.18
N ASN A 297 0.42 -18.82 2.61
CA ASN A 297 -0.59 -18.26 1.69
C ASN A 297 -2.01 -18.50 2.24
N PRO A 298 -2.43 -17.74 3.27
CA PRO A 298 -3.76 -17.87 3.90
C PRO A 298 -4.85 -17.19 3.05
N SER A 299 -6.12 -17.36 3.45
CA SER A 299 -7.18 -16.45 3.03
C SER A 299 -7.03 -15.07 3.68
N CYS A 300 -7.65 -14.03 3.12
CA CYS A 300 -7.69 -12.70 3.74
C CYS A 300 -8.35 -12.75 5.12
N GLU A 301 -9.39 -13.57 5.29
CA GLU A 301 -10.08 -13.78 6.57
C GLU A 301 -9.15 -14.38 7.61
N ASP A 302 -8.46 -15.49 7.29
CA ASP A 302 -7.51 -16.14 8.20
C ASP A 302 -6.36 -15.18 8.56
N LEU A 303 -5.85 -14.43 7.59
CA LEU A 303 -4.76 -13.49 7.79
C LEU A 303 -5.15 -12.37 8.76
N ILE A 304 -6.26 -11.68 8.50
CA ILE A 304 -6.70 -10.55 9.32
C ILE A 304 -7.09 -11.02 10.72
N THR A 305 -7.79 -12.13 10.83
CA THR A 305 -8.16 -12.74 12.13
C THR A 305 -6.91 -13.05 12.95
N ARG A 306 -5.91 -13.69 12.35
CA ARG A 306 -4.64 -14.03 13.01
C ARG A 306 -3.87 -12.78 13.44
N ILE A 307 -3.73 -11.77 12.58
CA ILE A 307 -3.03 -10.51 12.89
C ILE A 307 -3.68 -9.83 14.10
N VAL A 308 -5.00 -9.73 14.11
CA VAL A 308 -5.72 -9.06 15.18
C VAL A 308 -5.65 -9.83 16.50
N ALA A 309 -5.83 -11.15 16.46
CA ALA A 309 -5.74 -12.01 17.65
C ALA A 309 -4.33 -11.98 18.26
N GLU A 310 -3.29 -12.10 17.44
CA GLU A 310 -1.89 -12.02 17.89
C GLU A 310 -1.56 -10.65 18.50
N ALA A 311 -1.99 -9.56 17.86
CA ALA A 311 -1.77 -8.21 18.41
C ALA A 311 -2.48 -8.02 19.76
N GLN A 312 -3.71 -8.50 19.89
CA GLN A 312 -4.46 -8.45 21.15
C GLN A 312 -3.76 -9.27 22.25
N ASP A 313 -3.28 -10.46 21.93
CA ASP A 313 -2.53 -11.29 22.89
C ASP A 313 -1.24 -10.62 23.36
N ILE A 314 -0.47 -10.04 22.42
CA ILE A 314 0.74 -9.29 22.76
C ILE A 314 0.44 -8.14 23.70
N ILE A 315 -0.60 -7.35 23.42
CA ILE A 315 -0.96 -6.17 24.22
C ILE A 315 -1.49 -6.59 25.60
N SER A 316 -2.45 -7.53 25.63
CA SER A 316 -3.22 -7.84 26.83
C SER A 316 -2.52 -8.83 27.75
N ASN A 317 -1.65 -9.68 27.23
CA ASN A 317 -0.99 -10.74 28.00
C ASN A 317 0.52 -10.50 28.12
N ARG A 318 1.23 -10.46 26.97
CA ARG A 318 2.70 -10.36 27.03
C ARG A 318 3.18 -9.03 27.60
N LEU A 319 2.72 -7.88 27.06
CA LEU A 319 3.19 -6.56 27.50
C LEU A 319 2.58 -6.18 28.85
N ALA A 320 1.30 -6.46 29.09
CA ALA A 320 0.67 -6.22 30.37
C ALA A 320 1.32 -7.04 31.50
N GLY A 321 1.68 -8.30 31.22
CA GLY A 321 2.43 -9.14 32.18
C GLY A 321 3.81 -8.60 32.53
N MET A 322 4.47 -7.89 31.62
CA MET A 322 5.76 -7.22 31.90
C MET A 322 5.61 -5.91 32.69
N ALA A 323 4.44 -5.25 32.60
CA ALA A 323 4.14 -4.01 33.32
C ALA A 323 3.56 -4.25 34.73
N ALA A 324 3.08 -5.46 35.01
CA ALA A 324 2.59 -5.85 36.35
C ALA A 324 3.80 -6.13 37.24
N VAL A 325 4.27 -5.11 37.99
CA VAL A 325 5.30 -5.20 39.04
C VAL A 325 4.66 -4.98 40.41
#